data_754bf4b10dd22d76561a1b15a249e90d
#
_entry.id   754bf4b10dd22d76561a1b15a249e90d
#
_cell.length_a   1.000
_cell.length_b   1.000
_cell.length_c   1.000
_cell.angle_alpha   90.00
_cell.angle_beta   90.00
_cell.angle_gamma   90.00
#
_symmetry.space_group_name_H-M   'P 1'
#
loop_
_entity.id
_entity.type
_entity.pdbx_description
1 polymer ?
#
loop_
_entity_poly.entity_id
_entity_poly.type
_entity_poly.pdbx_seq_one_letter_code
_entity_poly.pdbx_strand_id
1 'polypeptide(L)'
;MATDLYQLTMVAGYFERGMNHKSTFELFVRCLPVRRSYLIAAGLEQVIYYLRNMRFTAEFLKYLNNLSIFKNVSREFFDYLKGFHFSGDVYAVPEGTVVFANEPIIRVTASMIEAQIIETYLLSMINYQTLIASKASRVVHAADGRGVIDFGTRRAHGPQAGVLAARACFIGGCVGTSNVLAAYELGIPPIGTIAHSWVMAYDDEYESFQDFNKVFPDNTILLIDTYDTIKGAKLATKIGKKLKGVRLDSGNITLLSKRVRKILDDAGLEQVKITASGDLNEYKISQMLAKGARIDSFGVGTEMVTSKDVPALGGVYKLVEQEIEEKLMPKMKFSKDKSTCPSKKQVYRFLDKKQLFKKDIIGLVDEEFDANELLLPVMKKGKLVCKVPTVQQIQKTAAKNISQLPEKLKDLDSTTEYPVTISKRLRQVREKTKKSKDS
;
A
#
# COMPACT_ATOMS: atom_id res chain seq x y z
N MET A 1 6.50 20.99 4.93
CA MET A 1 5.49 20.21 5.69
C MET A 1 4.28 19.96 4.80
N ALA A 2 3.93 18.69 4.54
CA ALA A 2 2.74 18.35 3.77
C ALA A 2 1.55 18.18 4.74
N THR A 3 0.71 19.21 4.85
CA THR A 3 -0.51 19.20 5.66
C THR A 3 -1.57 20.11 5.04
N ASP A 4 -2.82 19.90 5.39
CA ASP A 4 -3.92 20.78 4.96
C ASP A 4 -4.00 22.02 5.84
N LEU A 5 -4.48 23.14 5.27
CA LEU A 5 -4.60 24.41 5.98
C LEU A 5 -5.47 24.28 7.25
N TYR A 6 -6.56 23.51 7.20
CA TYR A 6 -7.44 23.36 8.35
C TYR A 6 -6.77 22.71 9.56
N GLN A 7 -5.73 21.88 9.35
CA GLN A 7 -4.94 21.34 10.44
C GLN A 7 -4.22 22.44 11.19
N LEU A 8 -3.59 23.38 10.45
CA LEU A 8 -2.87 24.51 11.03
C LEU A 8 -3.81 25.50 11.74
N THR A 9 -4.99 25.77 11.17
CA THR A 9 -5.98 26.66 11.81
C THR A 9 -6.56 26.03 13.07
N MET A 10 -6.82 24.70 13.07
CA MET A 10 -7.29 23.99 14.26
C MET A 10 -6.24 23.99 15.38
N VAL A 11 -4.97 23.70 15.06
CA VAL A 11 -3.92 23.67 16.09
C VAL A 11 -3.61 25.06 16.63
N ALA A 12 -3.72 26.13 15.81
CA ALA A 12 -3.68 27.52 16.29
C ALA A 12 -4.83 27.77 17.27
N GLY A 13 -6.05 27.39 16.92
CA GLY A 13 -7.22 27.50 17.82
C GLY A 13 -7.05 26.73 19.12
N TYR A 14 -6.51 25.50 19.08
CA TYR A 14 -6.23 24.73 20.30
C TYR A 14 -5.18 25.41 21.16
N PHE A 15 -4.12 25.94 20.56
CA PHE A 15 -3.06 26.67 21.27
C PHE A 15 -3.63 27.92 21.97
N GLU A 16 -4.32 28.81 21.26
CA GLU A 16 -4.90 30.04 21.79
C GLU A 16 -5.94 29.81 22.90
N ARG A 17 -6.58 28.65 22.88
CA ARG A 17 -7.58 28.28 23.90
C ARG A 17 -7.04 27.38 25.01
N GLY A 18 -5.72 27.11 25.05
CA GLY A 18 -5.13 26.21 26.05
C GLY A 18 -5.60 24.75 25.95
N MET A 19 -6.13 24.33 24.80
CA MET A 19 -6.74 23.00 24.60
C MET A 19 -5.71 21.96 24.13
N ASN A 20 -4.58 21.85 24.82
CA ASN A 20 -3.49 20.93 24.41
C ASN A 20 -3.43 19.66 25.31
N HIS A 21 -4.59 19.15 25.71
CA HIS A 21 -4.71 17.94 26.51
C HIS A 21 -4.17 16.71 25.77
N LYS A 22 -3.71 15.72 26.51
CA LYS A 22 -3.32 14.43 25.95
C LYS A 22 -4.51 13.77 25.27
N SER A 23 -4.35 13.38 24.02
CA SER A 23 -5.43 12.92 23.17
C SER A 23 -5.01 11.69 22.38
N THR A 24 -5.97 10.81 22.11
CA THR A 24 -5.74 9.61 21.30
C THR A 24 -6.58 9.67 20.04
N PHE A 25 -5.91 9.46 18.92
CA PHE A 25 -6.52 9.32 17.60
C PHE A 25 -6.23 7.94 17.02
N GLU A 26 -7.13 7.48 16.18
CA GLU A 26 -6.94 6.22 15.44
C GLU A 26 -7.22 6.40 13.96
N LEU A 27 -6.32 5.79 13.15
CA LEU A 27 -6.46 5.67 11.71
C LEU A 27 -7.04 4.29 11.38
N PHE A 28 -8.10 4.26 10.60
CA PHE A 28 -8.77 3.03 10.15
C PHE A 28 -9.50 3.27 8.83
N VAL A 29 -9.85 2.19 8.12
CA VAL A 29 -10.68 2.23 6.90
C VAL A 29 -12.10 1.83 7.27
N ARG A 30 -13.10 2.69 6.97
CA ARG A 30 -14.51 2.41 7.35
C ARG A 30 -15.11 1.25 6.59
N CYS A 31 -14.91 1.23 5.29
CA CYS A 31 -15.47 0.21 4.41
C CYS A 31 -14.38 -0.25 3.48
N LEU A 32 -14.31 -1.53 3.23
CA LEU A 32 -13.45 -2.05 2.18
C LEU A 32 -13.97 -1.57 0.82
N PRO A 33 -13.10 -1.28 -0.15
CA PRO A 33 -13.52 -0.99 -1.51
C PRO A 33 -14.30 -2.17 -2.12
N VAL A 34 -15.15 -1.86 -3.08
CA VAL A 34 -15.92 -2.88 -3.81
C VAL A 34 -14.98 -3.96 -4.36
N ARG A 35 -15.35 -5.23 -4.20
CA ARG A 35 -14.54 -6.39 -4.59
C ARG A 35 -13.17 -6.49 -3.92
N ARG A 36 -13.04 -5.93 -2.72
CA ARG A 36 -11.89 -6.10 -1.81
C ARG A 36 -12.37 -6.75 -0.53
N SER A 37 -11.99 -7.98 -0.28
CA SER A 37 -12.34 -8.70 0.96
C SER A 37 -11.36 -8.42 2.08
N TYR A 38 -10.20 -7.85 1.77
CA TYR A 38 -9.13 -7.50 2.71
C TYR A 38 -8.25 -6.38 2.16
N LEU A 39 -7.44 -5.79 3.05
CA LEU A 39 -6.37 -4.87 2.71
C LEU A 39 -5.04 -5.37 3.29
N ILE A 40 -3.91 -4.94 2.70
CA ILE A 40 -2.56 -5.16 3.22
C ILE A 40 -2.04 -3.82 3.72
N ALA A 41 -1.84 -3.69 5.03
CA ALA A 41 -1.33 -2.47 5.63
C ALA A 41 0.09 -2.16 5.11
N ALA A 42 0.29 -0.94 4.61
CA ALA A 42 1.57 -0.47 4.10
C ALA A 42 1.71 1.05 4.28
N GLY A 43 2.95 1.57 4.36
CA GLY A 43 3.26 3.00 4.51
C GLY A 43 3.71 3.41 5.91
N LEU A 44 3.83 2.49 6.86
CA LEU A 44 4.23 2.80 8.24
C LEU A 44 5.69 3.31 8.31
N GLU A 45 6.59 2.79 7.50
CA GLU A 45 7.98 3.24 7.44
C GLU A 45 8.08 4.75 7.13
N GLN A 46 7.30 5.23 6.14
CA GLN A 46 7.25 6.65 5.77
C GLN A 46 6.63 7.49 6.89
N VAL A 47 5.62 6.96 7.59
CA VAL A 47 5.04 7.62 8.77
C VAL A 47 6.07 7.76 9.89
N ILE A 48 6.84 6.70 10.20
CA ILE A 48 7.91 6.75 11.20
C ILE A 48 8.96 7.79 10.81
N TYR A 49 9.41 7.79 9.55
CA TYR A 49 10.38 8.77 9.06
C TYR A 49 9.86 10.20 9.22
N TYR A 50 8.61 10.45 8.85
CA TYR A 50 7.97 11.77 8.97
C TYR A 50 7.91 12.22 10.43
N LEU A 51 7.39 11.41 11.33
CA LEU A 51 7.24 11.77 12.75
C LEU A 51 8.58 12.07 13.43
N ARG A 52 9.64 11.35 13.07
CA ARG A 52 11.00 11.58 13.61
C ARG A 52 11.65 12.86 13.10
N ASN A 53 11.32 13.28 11.89
CA ASN A 53 11.98 14.39 11.20
C ASN A 53 11.10 15.63 11.04
N MET A 54 9.85 15.58 11.50
CA MET A 54 8.90 16.67 11.38
C MET A 54 9.40 17.92 12.11
N ARG A 55 9.56 19.03 11.37
CA ARG A 55 10.02 20.33 11.89
C ARG A 55 9.38 21.45 11.07
N PHE A 56 9.20 22.59 11.71
CA PHE A 56 8.85 23.83 11.05
C PHE A 56 10.11 24.66 10.79
N THR A 57 10.44 24.90 9.53
CA THR A 57 11.58 25.76 9.17
C THR A 57 11.24 27.23 9.42
N ALA A 58 12.26 28.07 9.68
CA ALA A 58 12.05 29.50 9.87
C ALA A 58 11.38 30.17 8.66
N GLU A 59 11.73 29.74 7.45
CA GLU A 59 11.12 30.22 6.19
C GLU A 59 9.62 29.87 6.14
N PHE A 60 9.26 28.62 6.48
CA PHE A 60 7.87 28.19 6.48
C PHE A 60 7.05 28.90 7.55
N LEU A 61 7.61 29.14 8.75
CA LEU A 61 6.97 29.92 9.81
C LEU A 61 6.73 31.37 9.38
N LYS A 62 7.70 32.01 8.71
CA LYS A 62 7.54 33.34 8.13
C LYS A 62 6.43 33.38 7.09
N TYR A 63 6.36 32.36 6.23
CA TYR A 63 5.26 32.23 5.26
C TYR A 63 3.89 32.13 5.96
N LEU A 64 3.75 31.26 6.96
CA LEU A 64 2.48 31.07 7.70
C LEU A 64 2.06 32.38 8.40
N ASN A 65 2.99 33.05 9.08
CA ASN A 65 2.71 34.31 9.80
C ASN A 65 2.20 35.43 8.87
N ASN A 66 2.54 35.38 7.58
CA ASN A 66 2.10 36.34 6.59
C ASN A 66 0.74 36.00 5.96
N LEU A 67 0.17 34.83 6.23
CA LEU A 67 -1.16 34.48 5.73
C LEU A 67 -2.24 35.25 6.51
N SER A 68 -3.17 35.87 5.80
CA SER A 68 -4.25 36.67 6.38
C SER A 68 -5.10 35.90 7.41
N ILE A 69 -5.24 34.60 7.25
CA ILE A 69 -5.99 33.72 8.17
C ILE A 69 -5.36 33.67 9.57
N PHE A 70 -4.06 33.89 9.69
CA PHE A 70 -3.32 33.87 10.96
C PHE A 70 -3.10 35.23 11.57
N LYS A 71 -3.67 36.32 11.01
CA LYS A 71 -3.43 37.70 11.46
C LYS A 71 -3.76 37.98 12.93
N ASN A 72 -4.66 37.20 13.53
CA ASN A 72 -5.09 37.31 14.93
C ASN A 72 -4.49 36.23 15.82
N VAL A 73 -3.59 35.42 15.31
CA VAL A 73 -2.90 34.34 16.07
C VAL A 73 -1.69 34.94 16.76
N SER A 74 -1.46 34.57 18.01
CA SER A 74 -0.38 35.11 18.83
C SER A 74 1.01 34.74 18.29
N ARG A 75 2.01 35.57 18.65
CA ARG A 75 3.42 35.27 18.32
C ARG A 75 3.90 33.99 19.02
N GLU A 76 3.41 33.77 20.22
CA GLU A 76 3.70 32.62 21.06
C GLU A 76 3.37 31.29 20.36
N PHE A 77 2.31 31.27 19.54
CA PHE A 77 2.00 30.09 18.71
C PHE A 77 3.11 29.77 17.70
N PHE A 78 3.65 30.79 17.01
CA PHE A 78 4.75 30.59 16.07
C PHE A 78 6.06 30.20 16.77
N ASP A 79 6.31 30.73 17.97
CA ASP A 79 7.44 30.31 18.81
C ASP A 79 7.28 28.87 19.28
N TYR A 80 6.07 28.44 19.64
CA TYR A 80 5.77 27.03 19.92
C TYR A 80 6.06 26.14 18.70
N LEU A 81 5.59 26.52 17.51
CA LEU A 81 5.86 25.76 16.28
C LEU A 81 7.35 25.68 15.93
N LYS A 82 8.14 26.71 16.24
CA LYS A 82 9.59 26.72 16.03
C LYS A 82 10.30 25.60 16.80
N GLY A 83 9.83 25.31 18.01
CA GLY A 83 10.33 24.21 18.85
C GLY A 83 9.64 22.86 18.61
N PHE A 84 8.71 22.79 17.66
CA PHE A 84 7.86 21.62 17.47
C PHE A 84 8.64 20.36 17.10
N HIS A 85 8.35 19.29 17.79
CA HIS A 85 8.75 17.92 17.47
C HIS A 85 7.68 16.96 17.98
N PHE A 86 7.53 15.82 17.36
CA PHE A 86 6.58 14.81 17.81
C PHE A 86 7.15 14.08 19.05
N SER A 87 6.39 14.09 20.14
CA SER A 87 6.76 13.47 21.42
C SER A 87 5.80 12.36 21.89
N GLY A 88 4.81 12.02 21.05
CA GLY A 88 3.76 11.08 21.39
C GLY A 88 4.15 9.60 21.31
N ASP A 89 3.18 8.75 21.66
CA ASP A 89 3.23 7.31 21.50
C ASP A 89 2.49 6.89 20.23
N VAL A 90 3.05 5.93 19.50
CA VAL A 90 2.45 5.34 18.30
C VAL A 90 2.40 3.83 18.45
N TYR A 91 1.23 3.26 18.26
CA TYR A 91 1.00 1.84 18.05
C TYR A 91 0.47 1.63 16.65
N ALA A 92 0.92 0.59 15.97
CA ALA A 92 0.46 0.28 14.62
C ALA A 92 0.47 -1.22 14.35
N VAL A 93 -0.32 -1.64 13.39
CA VAL A 93 -0.18 -2.98 12.82
C VAL A 93 1.13 -3.03 12.01
N PRO A 94 1.92 -4.09 12.09
CA PRO A 94 3.10 -4.25 11.25
C PRO A 94 2.74 -4.18 9.76
N GLU A 95 3.61 -3.59 8.95
CA GLU A 95 3.40 -3.60 7.49
C GLU A 95 3.36 -5.04 6.95
N GLY A 96 2.55 -5.26 5.94
CA GLY A 96 2.27 -6.60 5.41
C GLY A 96 1.14 -7.32 6.16
N THR A 97 0.64 -6.79 7.28
CA THR A 97 -0.51 -7.36 7.97
C THR A 97 -1.78 -7.17 7.15
N VAL A 98 -2.54 -8.24 7.01
CA VAL A 98 -3.91 -8.16 6.47
C VAL A 98 -4.82 -7.50 7.50
N VAL A 99 -5.59 -6.50 7.07
CA VAL A 99 -6.53 -5.75 7.91
C VAL A 99 -7.90 -5.67 7.23
N PHE A 100 -8.93 -5.45 8.04
CA PHE A 100 -10.31 -5.39 7.61
C PHE A 100 -10.96 -4.05 7.98
N ALA A 101 -12.22 -3.85 7.56
CA ALA A 101 -12.95 -2.62 7.84
C ALA A 101 -13.08 -2.34 9.34
N ASN A 102 -12.96 -1.07 9.72
CA ASN A 102 -13.08 -0.53 11.09
C ASN A 102 -11.96 -0.94 12.07
N GLU A 103 -11.01 -1.74 11.67
CA GLU A 103 -9.84 -2.07 12.50
C GLU A 103 -8.90 -0.89 12.57
N PRO A 104 -8.46 -0.43 13.76
CA PRO A 104 -7.38 0.52 13.89
C PRO A 104 -6.09 -0.01 13.26
N ILE A 105 -5.54 0.74 12.30
CA ILE A 105 -4.25 0.46 11.66
C ILE A 105 -3.13 1.18 12.41
N ILE A 106 -3.39 2.41 12.82
CA ILE A 106 -2.47 3.23 13.63
C ILE A 106 -3.27 3.86 14.76
N ARG A 107 -2.70 3.86 15.96
CA ARG A 107 -3.17 4.60 17.12
C ARG A 107 -2.07 5.53 17.60
N VAL A 108 -2.39 6.82 17.69
CA VAL A 108 -1.48 7.87 18.17
C VAL A 108 -2.03 8.44 19.48
N THR A 109 -1.19 8.52 20.51
CA THR A 109 -1.48 9.21 21.75
C THR A 109 -0.42 10.28 21.99
N ALA A 110 -0.81 11.55 21.92
CA ALA A 110 0.06 12.71 22.07
C ALA A 110 -0.70 13.90 22.64
N SER A 111 -0.06 15.06 22.74
CA SER A 111 -0.81 16.32 22.94
C SER A 111 -1.77 16.53 21.78
N MET A 112 -2.88 17.25 22.00
CA MET A 112 -3.91 17.47 20.97
C MET A 112 -3.31 18.08 19.71
N ILE A 113 -2.44 19.05 19.85
CA ILE A 113 -1.77 19.74 18.73
C ILE A 113 -0.90 18.76 17.95
N GLU A 114 -0.06 17.97 18.63
CA GLU A 114 0.80 16.99 17.97
C GLU A 114 -0.02 15.89 17.26
N ALA A 115 -1.05 15.37 17.92
CA ALA A 115 -1.89 14.32 17.37
C ALA A 115 -2.72 14.80 16.17
N GLN A 116 -3.15 16.08 16.16
CA GLN A 116 -3.97 16.63 15.08
C GLN A 116 -3.16 16.94 13.82
N ILE A 117 -2.00 17.57 13.96
CA ILE A 117 -1.25 18.13 12.82
C ILE A 117 -0.71 17.08 11.85
N ILE A 118 -0.56 15.85 12.30
CA ILE A 118 0.00 14.73 11.54
C ILE A 118 -1.04 14.02 10.64
N GLU A 119 -2.33 14.30 10.79
CA GLU A 119 -3.44 13.58 10.14
C GLU A 119 -3.23 13.45 8.63
N THR A 120 -3.01 14.57 7.93
CA THR A 120 -2.92 14.57 6.46
C THR A 120 -1.81 13.67 5.95
N TYR A 121 -0.62 13.74 6.55
CA TYR A 121 0.51 12.93 6.11
C TYR A 121 0.28 11.44 6.35
N LEU A 122 -0.20 11.09 7.56
CA LEU A 122 -0.52 9.71 7.91
C LEU A 122 -1.52 9.11 6.92
N LEU A 123 -2.62 9.83 6.68
CA LEU A 123 -3.66 9.37 5.76
C LEU A 123 -3.14 9.22 4.34
N SER A 124 -2.38 10.19 3.82
CA SER A 124 -1.87 10.11 2.45
C SER A 124 -0.93 8.93 2.24
N MET A 125 -0.03 8.65 3.20
CA MET A 125 0.92 7.54 3.11
C MET A 125 0.26 6.17 3.27
N ILE A 126 -0.57 6.02 4.30
CA ILE A 126 -1.23 4.73 4.60
C ILE A 126 -2.29 4.40 3.54
N ASN A 127 -3.13 5.37 3.15
CA ASN A 127 -4.16 5.13 2.14
C ASN A 127 -3.55 4.67 0.81
N TYR A 128 -2.57 5.42 0.30
CA TYR A 128 -1.99 5.13 -1.01
C TYR A 128 -1.28 3.77 -1.03
N GLN A 129 -0.33 3.55 -0.12
CA GLN A 129 0.47 2.33 -0.15
C GLN A 129 -0.36 1.09 0.21
N THR A 130 -1.30 1.19 1.18
CA THR A 130 -2.23 0.10 1.51
C THR A 130 -3.11 -0.27 0.30
N LEU A 131 -3.61 0.73 -0.43
CA LEU A 131 -4.43 0.50 -1.61
C LEU A 131 -3.65 -0.22 -2.71
N ILE A 132 -2.42 0.25 -3.00
CA ILE A 132 -1.57 -0.35 -4.05
C ILE A 132 -1.09 -1.75 -3.66
N ALA A 133 -0.66 -1.96 -2.41
CA ALA A 133 -0.25 -3.30 -1.95
C ALA A 133 -1.41 -4.30 -2.03
N SER A 134 -2.62 -3.87 -1.65
CA SER A 134 -3.82 -4.70 -1.75
C SER A 134 -4.21 -5.00 -3.19
N LYS A 135 -4.08 -4.04 -4.12
CA LYS A 135 -4.29 -4.26 -5.55
C LYS A 135 -3.25 -5.24 -6.11
N ALA A 136 -1.98 -5.03 -5.79
CA ALA A 136 -0.89 -5.90 -6.25
C ALA A 136 -1.08 -7.35 -5.78
N SER A 137 -1.51 -7.58 -4.52
CA SER A 137 -1.75 -8.93 -4.02
C SER A 137 -2.83 -9.68 -4.79
N ARG A 138 -3.87 -8.99 -5.27
CA ARG A 138 -4.91 -9.59 -6.12
C ARG A 138 -4.37 -9.95 -7.50
N VAL A 139 -3.55 -9.09 -8.08
CA VAL A 139 -2.89 -9.34 -9.37
C VAL A 139 -1.94 -10.55 -9.25
N VAL A 140 -1.17 -10.61 -8.16
CA VAL A 140 -0.26 -11.74 -7.87
C VAL A 140 -1.04 -13.03 -7.65
N HIS A 141 -2.16 -12.98 -6.91
CA HIS A 141 -3.03 -14.13 -6.73
C HIS A 141 -3.58 -14.64 -8.07
N ALA A 142 -4.06 -13.73 -8.93
CA ALA A 142 -4.57 -14.08 -10.26
C ALA A 142 -3.49 -14.68 -11.19
N ALA A 143 -2.22 -14.39 -10.95
CA ALA A 143 -1.11 -14.91 -11.73
C ALA A 143 -0.78 -16.39 -11.43
N ASP A 144 -1.41 -16.98 -10.42
CA ASP A 144 -1.35 -18.42 -10.12
C ASP A 144 0.10 -18.94 -10.05
N GLY A 145 0.91 -18.37 -9.17
CA GLY A 145 2.31 -18.72 -8.95
C GLY A 145 3.31 -18.16 -9.97
N ARG A 146 2.85 -17.46 -11.00
CA ARG A 146 3.71 -16.80 -11.99
C ARG A 146 4.19 -15.44 -11.47
N GLY A 147 5.40 -15.03 -11.90
CA GLY A 147 5.96 -13.74 -11.49
C GLY A 147 5.13 -12.55 -12.00
N VAL A 148 4.87 -11.58 -11.13
CA VAL A 148 4.29 -10.29 -11.50
C VAL A 148 5.34 -9.21 -11.29
N ILE A 149 5.55 -8.37 -12.29
CA ILE A 149 6.54 -7.30 -12.30
C ILE A 149 5.82 -5.96 -12.35
N ASP A 150 6.24 -5.01 -11.51
CA ASP A 150 5.75 -3.64 -11.60
C ASP A 150 6.36 -2.91 -12.80
N PHE A 151 5.52 -2.59 -13.80
CA PHE A 151 5.85 -1.76 -14.95
C PHE A 151 5.13 -0.41 -14.94
N GLY A 152 4.76 0.08 -13.75
CA GLY A 152 3.85 1.21 -13.59
C GLY A 152 4.49 2.58 -13.44
N THR A 153 5.79 2.71 -13.23
CA THR A 153 6.46 3.99 -12.89
C THR A 153 6.01 5.17 -13.76
N ARG A 154 6.00 5.03 -15.09
CA ARG A 154 5.61 6.09 -16.03
C ARG A 154 4.10 6.40 -16.04
N ARG A 155 3.29 5.65 -15.31
CA ARG A 155 1.83 5.78 -15.21
C ARG A 155 1.37 6.19 -13.81
N ALA A 156 2.26 6.18 -12.83
CA ALA A 156 1.98 6.67 -11.48
C ALA A 156 1.74 8.20 -11.49
N HIS A 157 1.09 8.70 -10.45
CA HIS A 157 0.73 10.11 -10.32
C HIS A 157 1.93 10.97 -9.83
N GLY A 158 3.02 10.89 -10.56
CA GLY A 158 4.28 11.59 -10.31
C GLY A 158 5.42 10.65 -9.89
N PRO A 159 6.69 11.13 -9.98
CA PRO A 159 7.87 10.30 -9.72
C PRO A 159 7.89 9.70 -8.31
N GLN A 160 7.53 10.47 -7.29
CA GLN A 160 7.48 10.01 -5.90
C GLN A 160 6.41 8.92 -5.71
N ALA A 161 5.24 9.12 -6.32
CA ALA A 161 4.19 8.10 -6.33
C ALA A 161 4.68 6.81 -7.02
N GLY A 162 5.51 6.92 -8.07
CA GLY A 162 6.13 5.77 -8.72
C GLY A 162 7.03 4.95 -7.81
N VAL A 163 7.84 5.59 -6.97
CA VAL A 163 8.70 4.91 -5.97
C VAL A 163 7.86 4.24 -4.88
N LEU A 164 6.87 4.96 -4.32
CA LEU A 164 5.97 4.41 -3.30
C LEU A 164 5.12 3.27 -3.85
N ALA A 165 4.67 3.36 -5.12
CA ALA A 165 3.95 2.29 -5.78
C ALA A 165 4.82 1.04 -5.95
N ALA A 166 6.06 1.18 -6.42
CA ALA A 166 7.00 0.06 -6.56
C ALA A 166 7.20 -0.66 -5.23
N ARG A 167 7.38 0.10 -4.13
CA ARG A 167 7.45 -0.45 -2.77
C ARG A 167 6.19 -1.24 -2.41
N ALA A 168 5.03 -0.63 -2.59
CA ALA A 168 3.76 -1.23 -2.23
C ALA A 168 3.43 -2.46 -3.10
N CYS A 169 3.74 -2.43 -4.39
CA CYS A 169 3.62 -3.58 -5.30
C CYS A 169 4.51 -4.75 -4.85
N PHE A 170 5.74 -4.46 -4.44
CA PHE A 170 6.64 -5.49 -3.92
C PHE A 170 6.11 -6.09 -2.61
N ILE A 171 5.61 -5.28 -1.68
CA ILE A 171 4.91 -5.76 -0.47
C ILE A 171 3.73 -6.68 -0.85
N GLY A 172 2.95 -6.31 -1.87
CA GLY A 172 1.83 -7.09 -2.39
C GLY A 172 2.20 -8.39 -3.12
N GLY A 173 3.51 -8.69 -3.28
CA GLY A 173 4.02 -9.95 -3.83
C GLY A 173 4.62 -9.86 -5.23
N CYS A 174 4.79 -8.68 -5.81
CA CYS A 174 5.54 -8.53 -7.07
C CYS A 174 6.99 -8.98 -6.90
N VAL A 175 7.55 -9.61 -7.92
CA VAL A 175 8.93 -10.15 -7.88
C VAL A 175 10.01 -9.10 -8.17
N GLY A 176 9.62 -7.92 -8.66
CA GLY A 176 10.52 -6.82 -8.97
C GLY A 176 9.79 -5.62 -9.56
N THR A 177 10.55 -4.60 -9.91
CA THR A 177 10.05 -3.34 -10.47
C THR A 177 10.92 -2.85 -11.62
N SER A 178 10.32 -2.09 -12.54
CA SER A 178 11.06 -1.32 -13.55
C SER A 178 11.59 0.03 -13.03
N ASN A 179 11.26 0.40 -11.78
CA ASN A 179 11.67 1.65 -11.16
C ASN A 179 13.09 1.52 -10.60
N VAL A 180 14.06 2.08 -11.30
CA VAL A 180 15.48 1.99 -10.91
C VAL A 180 15.77 2.68 -9.59
N LEU A 181 15.09 3.81 -9.29
CA LEU A 181 15.27 4.51 -8.02
C LEU A 181 14.74 3.67 -6.85
N ALA A 182 13.55 3.10 -6.98
CA ALA A 182 12.99 2.20 -5.96
C ALA A 182 13.86 0.94 -5.77
N ALA A 183 14.41 0.40 -6.87
CA ALA A 183 15.33 -0.73 -6.81
C ALA A 183 16.59 -0.37 -6.01
N TYR A 184 17.18 0.79 -6.27
CA TYR A 184 18.37 1.28 -5.59
C TYR A 184 18.12 1.56 -4.10
N GLU A 185 17.06 2.31 -3.76
CA GLU A 185 16.79 2.72 -2.39
C GLU A 185 16.30 1.57 -1.49
N LEU A 186 15.55 0.62 -2.05
CA LEU A 186 14.82 -0.40 -1.29
C LEU A 186 15.37 -1.81 -1.49
N GLY A 187 16.35 -2.00 -2.38
CA GLY A 187 16.89 -3.31 -2.71
C GLY A 187 15.87 -4.24 -3.40
N ILE A 188 14.88 -3.68 -4.11
CA ILE A 188 13.92 -4.45 -4.91
C ILE A 188 14.61 -4.86 -6.22
N PRO A 189 14.46 -6.12 -6.69
CA PRO A 189 15.06 -6.52 -7.96
C PRO A 189 14.63 -5.64 -9.14
N PRO A 190 15.55 -4.98 -9.88
CA PRO A 190 15.21 -4.25 -11.08
C PRO A 190 14.95 -5.23 -12.23
N ILE A 191 13.78 -5.11 -12.86
CA ILE A 191 13.40 -5.95 -14.00
C ILE A 191 12.88 -5.08 -15.12
N GLY A 192 13.47 -5.25 -16.29
CA GLY A 192 13.08 -4.52 -17.50
C GLY A 192 13.47 -5.30 -18.76
N THR A 193 12.93 -4.85 -19.89
CA THR A 193 13.25 -5.37 -21.20
C THR A 193 13.50 -4.19 -22.14
N ILE A 194 13.37 -4.37 -23.45
CA ILE A 194 13.44 -3.30 -24.46
C ILE A 194 12.06 -2.69 -24.73
N ALA A 195 12.04 -1.51 -25.31
CA ALA A 195 10.82 -0.87 -25.84
C ALA A 195 10.75 -1.03 -27.37
N HIS A 196 9.58 -0.82 -27.97
CA HIS A 196 9.39 -0.84 -29.42
C HIS A 196 10.35 0.12 -30.14
N SER A 197 10.69 1.28 -29.54
CA SER A 197 11.63 2.24 -30.11
C SER A 197 13.04 1.69 -30.33
N TRP A 198 13.48 0.68 -29.54
CA TRP A 198 14.74 0.00 -29.80
C TRP A 198 14.68 -0.75 -31.14
N VAL A 199 13.62 -1.54 -31.35
CA VAL A 199 13.42 -2.28 -32.60
C VAL A 199 13.24 -1.34 -33.78
N MET A 200 12.45 -0.28 -33.61
CA MET A 200 12.17 0.74 -34.63
C MET A 200 13.40 1.59 -35.01
N ALA A 201 14.46 1.61 -34.20
CA ALA A 201 15.70 2.32 -34.49
C ALA A 201 16.60 1.59 -35.53
N TYR A 202 16.22 0.38 -35.92
CA TYR A 202 16.90 -0.45 -36.89
C TYR A 202 16.02 -0.64 -38.13
N ASP A 203 16.64 -0.75 -39.31
CA ASP A 203 15.95 -1.07 -40.56
C ASP A 203 15.53 -2.57 -40.60
N ASP A 204 16.28 -3.43 -39.90
CA ASP A 204 16.01 -4.87 -39.78
C ASP A 204 15.74 -5.26 -38.33
N GLU A 205 14.57 -5.89 -38.10
CA GLU A 205 14.16 -6.33 -36.77
C GLU A 205 15.14 -7.36 -36.17
N TYR A 206 15.67 -8.26 -36.98
CA TYR A 206 16.63 -9.27 -36.51
C TYR A 206 17.97 -8.65 -36.10
N GLU A 207 18.46 -7.66 -36.83
CA GLU A 207 19.65 -6.90 -36.45
C GLU A 207 19.50 -6.29 -35.06
N SER A 208 18.34 -5.68 -34.76
CA SER A 208 18.06 -5.13 -33.44
C SER A 208 18.14 -6.18 -32.33
N PHE A 209 17.71 -7.40 -32.61
CA PHE A 209 17.76 -8.52 -31.65
C PHE A 209 19.19 -9.02 -31.45
N GLN A 210 19.97 -9.11 -32.51
CA GLN A 210 21.36 -9.49 -32.43
C GLN A 210 22.20 -8.49 -31.64
N ASP A 211 22.02 -7.21 -31.88
CA ASP A 211 22.78 -6.16 -31.21
C ASP A 211 22.38 -6.06 -29.73
N PHE A 212 21.10 -6.22 -29.40
CA PHE A 212 20.71 -6.33 -27.99
C PHE A 212 21.37 -7.53 -27.29
N ASN A 213 21.38 -8.70 -27.96
CA ASN A 213 22.03 -9.89 -27.40
C ASN A 213 23.57 -9.74 -27.29
N LYS A 214 24.25 -9.01 -28.21
CA LYS A 214 25.70 -8.73 -28.08
C LYS A 214 26.01 -7.95 -26.81
N VAL A 215 25.17 -6.97 -26.47
CA VAL A 215 25.36 -6.09 -25.30
C VAL A 215 24.89 -6.77 -24.00
N PHE A 216 23.79 -7.54 -24.04
CA PHE A 216 23.15 -8.13 -22.85
C PHE A 216 22.93 -9.65 -23.00
N PRO A 217 24.00 -10.46 -23.20
CA PRO A 217 23.87 -11.89 -23.53
C PRO A 217 23.19 -12.71 -22.43
N ASP A 218 23.31 -12.29 -21.17
CA ASP A 218 22.74 -12.98 -20.01
C ASP A 218 21.30 -12.56 -19.70
N ASN A 219 20.84 -11.46 -20.29
CA ASN A 219 19.51 -10.86 -20.04
C ASN A 219 18.74 -10.57 -21.35
N THR A 220 18.96 -11.37 -22.39
CA THR A 220 18.31 -11.18 -23.69
C THR A 220 16.83 -11.56 -23.61
N ILE A 221 15.97 -10.58 -23.33
CA ILE A 221 14.51 -10.68 -23.38
C ILE A 221 14.03 -9.73 -24.47
N LEU A 222 13.48 -10.29 -25.55
CA LEU A 222 13.16 -9.55 -26.77
C LEU A 222 11.66 -9.23 -26.85
N LEU A 223 11.35 -8.00 -27.25
CA LEU A 223 9.98 -7.57 -27.57
C LEU A 223 9.70 -7.92 -29.02
N ILE A 224 8.76 -8.85 -29.26
CA ILE A 224 8.60 -9.54 -30.54
C ILE A 224 7.33 -9.11 -31.32
N ASP A 225 6.60 -8.14 -30.80
CA ASP A 225 5.33 -7.67 -31.38
C ASP A 225 5.39 -6.22 -31.87
N THR A 226 6.59 -5.76 -32.27
CA THR A 226 6.75 -4.42 -32.85
C THR A 226 6.07 -4.33 -34.23
N TYR A 227 6.16 -5.39 -35.04
CA TYR A 227 5.54 -5.47 -36.35
C TYR A 227 4.59 -6.67 -36.45
N ASP A 228 5.12 -7.87 -36.67
CA ASP A 228 4.35 -9.12 -36.69
C ASP A 228 4.89 -10.08 -35.64
N THR A 229 4.06 -10.41 -34.66
CA THR A 229 4.46 -11.23 -33.50
C THR A 229 4.99 -12.60 -33.90
N ILE A 230 4.42 -13.24 -34.91
CA ILE A 230 4.82 -14.58 -35.34
C ILE A 230 6.15 -14.54 -36.09
N LYS A 231 6.34 -13.51 -36.94
CA LYS A 231 7.62 -13.26 -37.62
C LYS A 231 8.70 -12.91 -36.58
N GLY A 232 8.41 -12.00 -35.65
CA GLY A 232 9.32 -11.62 -34.58
C GLY A 232 9.74 -12.81 -33.70
N ALA A 233 8.80 -13.70 -33.34
CA ALA A 233 9.10 -14.94 -32.62
C ALA A 233 10.08 -15.83 -33.41
N LYS A 234 9.86 -16.04 -34.72
CA LYS A 234 10.77 -16.81 -35.57
C LYS A 234 12.14 -16.16 -35.69
N LEU A 235 12.22 -14.83 -35.77
CA LEU A 235 13.51 -14.11 -35.77
C LEU A 235 14.22 -14.26 -34.44
N ALA A 236 13.50 -14.18 -33.32
CA ALA A 236 14.06 -14.34 -31.98
C ALA A 236 14.67 -15.75 -31.77
N THR A 237 14.11 -16.81 -32.35
CA THR A 237 14.70 -18.16 -32.25
C THR A 237 16.11 -18.27 -32.83
N LYS A 238 16.46 -17.42 -33.82
CA LYS A 238 17.82 -17.39 -34.40
C LYS A 238 18.91 -16.95 -33.42
N ILE A 239 18.56 -16.31 -32.29
CA ILE A 239 19.49 -15.99 -31.20
C ILE A 239 19.94 -17.25 -30.48
N GLY A 240 19.16 -18.33 -30.55
CA GLY A 240 19.49 -19.63 -29.98
C GLY A 240 19.47 -19.64 -28.45
N LYS A 241 20.36 -20.44 -27.84
CA LYS A 241 20.40 -20.67 -26.39
C LYS A 241 20.67 -19.44 -25.52
N LYS A 242 21.11 -18.34 -26.10
CA LYS A 242 21.30 -17.06 -25.40
C LYS A 242 19.97 -16.31 -25.16
N LEU A 243 18.93 -16.63 -25.93
CA LEU A 243 17.61 -16.07 -25.70
C LEU A 243 17.06 -16.54 -24.34
N LYS A 244 16.75 -15.59 -23.45
CA LYS A 244 16.21 -15.87 -22.11
C LYS A 244 14.70 -15.75 -22.07
N GLY A 245 14.14 -14.83 -22.86
CA GLY A 245 12.70 -14.61 -22.90
C GLY A 245 12.25 -13.81 -24.11
N VAL A 246 10.95 -13.84 -24.33
CA VAL A 246 10.24 -12.97 -25.26
C VAL A 246 9.10 -12.26 -24.55
N ARG A 247 8.76 -11.04 -25.00
CA ARG A 247 7.66 -10.27 -24.44
C ARG A 247 6.59 -10.00 -25.49
N LEU A 248 5.34 -10.18 -25.06
CA LEU A 248 4.12 -9.85 -25.79
C LEU A 248 3.43 -8.68 -25.08
N ASP A 249 3.17 -7.59 -25.78
CA ASP A 249 2.59 -6.35 -25.24
C ASP A 249 1.23 -6.01 -25.86
N SER A 250 0.88 -6.65 -26.97
CA SER A 250 -0.29 -6.31 -27.77
C SER A 250 -0.98 -7.51 -28.42
N GLY A 251 -2.17 -7.27 -28.98
CA GLY A 251 -2.97 -8.28 -29.70
C GLY A 251 -3.67 -9.29 -28.80
N ASN A 252 -4.06 -10.42 -29.38
CA ASN A 252 -4.67 -11.53 -28.61
C ASN A 252 -3.58 -12.36 -27.93
N ILE A 253 -3.10 -11.85 -26.76
CA ILE A 253 -2.00 -12.46 -26.01
C ILE A 253 -2.27 -13.94 -25.69
N THR A 254 -3.51 -14.33 -25.40
CA THR A 254 -3.87 -15.74 -25.13
C THR A 254 -3.54 -16.65 -26.31
N LEU A 255 -3.93 -16.25 -27.52
CA LEU A 255 -3.68 -17.03 -28.74
C LEU A 255 -2.20 -16.94 -29.13
N LEU A 256 -1.63 -15.73 -29.10
CA LEU A 256 -0.25 -15.48 -29.47
C LEU A 256 0.73 -16.23 -28.59
N SER A 257 0.53 -16.26 -27.25
CA SER A 257 1.40 -17.02 -26.35
C SER A 257 1.48 -18.51 -26.66
N LYS A 258 0.36 -19.13 -27.08
CA LYS A 258 0.33 -20.53 -27.50
C LYS A 258 1.13 -20.77 -28.78
N ARG A 259 0.95 -19.88 -29.78
CA ARG A 259 1.68 -19.97 -31.03
C ARG A 259 3.17 -19.72 -30.87
N VAL A 260 3.52 -18.70 -30.07
CA VAL A 260 4.91 -18.36 -29.75
C VAL A 260 5.57 -19.50 -28.99
N ARG A 261 4.89 -20.11 -27.99
CA ARG A 261 5.42 -21.26 -27.27
C ARG A 261 5.74 -22.42 -28.23
N LYS A 262 4.82 -22.73 -29.16
CA LYS A 262 5.08 -23.76 -30.16
C LYS A 262 6.30 -23.42 -31.04
N ILE A 263 6.46 -22.19 -31.51
CA ILE A 263 7.61 -21.78 -32.32
C ILE A 263 8.93 -21.94 -31.54
N LEU A 264 8.95 -21.59 -30.26
CA LEU A 264 10.12 -21.74 -29.41
C LEU A 264 10.43 -23.23 -29.14
N ASP A 265 9.42 -24.06 -28.89
CA ASP A 265 9.58 -25.50 -28.66
C ASP A 265 10.07 -26.21 -29.95
N ASP A 266 9.49 -25.89 -31.11
CA ASP A 266 9.91 -26.43 -32.40
C ASP A 266 11.38 -26.06 -32.75
N ALA A 267 11.92 -25.01 -32.12
CA ALA A 267 13.30 -24.56 -32.26
C ALA A 267 14.24 -25.10 -31.14
N GLY A 268 13.75 -26.00 -30.25
CA GLY A 268 14.54 -26.53 -29.13
C GLY A 268 14.83 -25.49 -28.03
N LEU A 269 13.91 -24.53 -27.82
CA LEU A 269 14.06 -23.41 -26.89
C LEU A 269 12.97 -23.43 -25.79
N GLU A 270 12.67 -24.59 -25.23
CA GLU A 270 11.62 -24.81 -24.22
C GLU A 270 11.88 -24.00 -22.94
N GLN A 271 13.16 -23.70 -22.64
CA GLN A 271 13.57 -22.93 -21.46
C GLN A 271 13.26 -21.43 -21.59
N VAL A 272 13.01 -20.90 -22.81
CA VAL A 272 12.77 -19.47 -23.06
C VAL A 272 11.43 -19.07 -22.47
N LYS A 273 11.44 -18.02 -21.65
CA LYS A 273 10.25 -17.54 -20.93
C LYS A 273 9.41 -16.61 -21.80
N ILE A 274 8.09 -16.66 -21.60
CA ILE A 274 7.15 -15.73 -22.25
C ILE A 274 6.60 -14.78 -21.19
N THR A 275 6.86 -13.48 -21.34
CA THR A 275 6.31 -12.42 -20.51
C THR A 275 5.17 -11.72 -21.23
N ALA A 276 4.04 -11.54 -20.58
CA ALA A 276 2.93 -10.75 -21.11
C ALA A 276 2.86 -9.39 -20.41
N SER A 277 2.56 -8.34 -21.16
CA SER A 277 2.29 -6.99 -20.67
C SER A 277 1.18 -6.34 -21.53
N GLY A 278 0.88 -5.04 -21.32
CA GLY A 278 -0.17 -4.35 -22.07
C GLY A 278 -1.53 -4.34 -21.36
N ASP A 279 -1.81 -3.29 -20.58
CA ASP A 279 -3.09 -3.02 -19.90
C ASP A 279 -3.69 -4.21 -19.14
N LEU A 280 -2.83 -4.98 -18.45
CA LEU A 280 -3.22 -6.15 -17.67
C LEU A 280 -3.76 -5.76 -16.29
N ASN A 281 -4.73 -6.55 -15.81
CA ASN A 281 -5.23 -6.53 -14.45
C ASN A 281 -5.54 -7.97 -13.98
N GLU A 282 -5.94 -8.14 -12.72
CA GLU A 282 -6.24 -9.45 -12.13
C GLU A 282 -7.26 -10.27 -12.93
N TYR A 283 -8.30 -9.62 -13.46
CA TYR A 283 -9.35 -10.31 -14.21
C TYR A 283 -8.88 -10.79 -15.58
N LYS A 284 -8.15 -9.92 -16.31
CA LYS A 284 -7.57 -10.30 -17.61
C LYS A 284 -6.56 -11.44 -17.47
N ILE A 285 -5.71 -11.38 -16.42
CA ILE A 285 -4.72 -12.43 -16.14
C ILE A 285 -5.43 -13.75 -15.84
N SER A 286 -6.39 -13.75 -14.91
CA SER A 286 -7.18 -14.94 -14.58
C SER A 286 -7.87 -15.52 -15.82
N GLN A 287 -8.51 -14.67 -16.64
CA GLN A 287 -9.17 -15.11 -17.87
C GLN A 287 -8.20 -15.70 -18.91
N MET A 288 -7.03 -15.09 -19.09
CA MET A 288 -6.00 -15.60 -20.01
C MET A 288 -5.50 -16.97 -19.57
N LEU A 289 -5.23 -17.17 -18.29
CA LEU A 289 -4.76 -18.44 -17.75
C LEU A 289 -5.86 -19.52 -17.84
N ALA A 290 -7.11 -19.20 -17.51
CA ALA A 290 -8.24 -20.10 -17.67
C ALA A 290 -8.44 -20.55 -19.13
N LYS A 291 -8.11 -19.69 -20.10
CA LYS A 291 -8.11 -20.02 -21.53
C LYS A 291 -6.83 -20.74 -22.00
N GLY A 292 -5.93 -21.13 -21.08
CA GLY A 292 -4.72 -21.89 -21.34
C GLY A 292 -3.60 -21.09 -22.01
N ALA A 293 -3.47 -19.78 -21.74
CA ALA A 293 -2.32 -18.97 -22.18
C ALA A 293 -1.00 -19.58 -21.65
N ARG A 294 0.03 -19.55 -22.48
CA ARG A 294 1.39 -20.03 -22.16
C ARG A 294 2.30 -18.86 -21.78
N ILE A 295 2.12 -18.37 -20.56
CA ILE A 295 2.81 -17.20 -20.03
C ILE A 295 3.53 -17.59 -18.75
N ASP A 296 4.76 -17.14 -18.58
CA ASP A 296 5.61 -17.42 -17.42
C ASP A 296 5.64 -16.24 -16.43
N SER A 297 5.41 -15.00 -16.90
CA SER A 297 5.37 -13.81 -16.05
C SER A 297 4.53 -12.69 -16.66
N PHE A 298 4.12 -11.75 -15.80
CA PHE A 298 3.27 -10.62 -16.19
C PHE A 298 3.92 -9.29 -15.80
N GLY A 299 3.98 -8.36 -16.74
CA GLY A 299 4.31 -6.96 -16.51
C GLY A 299 3.04 -6.13 -16.37
N VAL A 300 2.76 -5.62 -15.17
CA VAL A 300 1.53 -4.86 -14.90
C VAL A 300 1.86 -3.41 -14.54
N GLY A 301 1.24 -2.48 -15.23
CA GLY A 301 1.52 -1.04 -15.09
C GLY A 301 0.35 -0.28 -14.47
N THR A 302 -0.34 0.51 -15.30
CA THR A 302 -1.38 1.48 -14.91
C THR A 302 -2.38 0.93 -13.90
N GLU A 303 -2.97 -0.22 -14.20
CA GLU A 303 -4.03 -0.83 -13.38
C GLU A 303 -3.58 -1.07 -11.93
N MET A 304 -2.31 -1.41 -11.73
CA MET A 304 -1.76 -1.71 -10.41
C MET A 304 -1.34 -0.45 -9.66
N VAL A 305 -0.50 0.40 -10.24
CA VAL A 305 0.08 1.56 -9.53
C VAL A 305 -0.89 2.71 -9.29
N THR A 306 -2.04 2.72 -9.96
CA THR A 306 -3.12 3.68 -9.72
C THR A 306 -4.32 3.05 -9.02
N SER A 307 -4.31 1.72 -8.82
CA SER A 307 -5.50 0.96 -8.41
C SER A 307 -6.74 1.44 -9.18
N LYS A 308 -6.67 1.38 -10.51
CA LYS A 308 -7.56 2.09 -11.43
C LYS A 308 -9.05 1.83 -11.18
N ASP A 309 -9.41 0.63 -10.74
CA ASP A 309 -10.78 0.25 -10.37
C ASP A 309 -11.26 0.91 -9.06
N VAL A 310 -10.31 1.26 -8.17
CA VAL A 310 -10.56 1.96 -6.90
C VAL A 310 -9.40 2.93 -6.66
N PRO A 311 -9.47 4.17 -7.15
CA PRO A 311 -8.32 5.08 -7.16
C PRO A 311 -8.02 5.73 -5.80
N ALA A 312 -8.90 5.60 -4.80
CA ALA A 312 -8.73 6.16 -3.47
C ALA A 312 -9.23 5.22 -2.37
N LEU A 313 -8.51 5.17 -1.26
CA LEU A 313 -8.93 4.45 -0.07
C LEU A 313 -9.59 5.41 0.92
N GLY A 314 -10.76 5.02 1.45
CA GLY A 314 -11.53 5.81 2.41
C GLY A 314 -11.03 5.68 3.85
N GLY A 315 -9.74 5.80 4.07
CA GLY A 315 -9.18 5.85 5.43
C GLY A 315 -9.54 7.15 6.15
N VAL A 316 -9.67 7.06 7.45
CA VAL A 316 -10.00 8.19 8.34
C VAL A 316 -9.13 8.17 9.58
N TYR A 317 -8.88 9.36 10.14
CA TYR A 317 -8.15 9.57 11.37
C TYR A 317 -9.07 10.29 12.36
N LYS A 318 -9.37 9.70 13.51
CA LYS A 318 -10.43 10.19 14.38
C LYS A 318 -10.03 10.22 15.85
N LEU A 319 -10.36 11.33 16.52
CA LEU A 319 -10.27 11.47 17.98
C LEU A 319 -11.19 10.43 18.64
N VAL A 320 -10.60 9.60 19.50
CA VAL A 320 -11.31 8.51 20.20
C VAL A 320 -11.31 8.67 21.72
N GLU A 321 -10.34 9.42 22.27
CA GLU A 321 -10.20 9.65 23.70
C GLU A 321 -9.41 10.92 23.97
N GLN A 322 -9.73 11.61 25.05
CA GLN A 322 -9.01 12.80 25.53
C GLN A 322 -8.90 12.75 27.04
N GLU A 323 -7.74 13.10 27.58
CA GLU A 323 -7.53 13.24 29.03
C GLU A 323 -7.82 14.68 29.44
N ILE A 324 -8.81 14.86 30.31
CA ILE A 324 -9.22 16.16 30.86
C ILE A 324 -9.25 16.02 32.36
N GLU A 325 -8.51 16.86 33.10
CA GLU A 325 -8.45 16.81 34.57
C GLU A 325 -8.13 15.38 35.08
N GLU A 326 -7.11 14.73 34.48
CA GLU A 326 -6.67 13.37 34.80
C GLU A 326 -7.72 12.27 34.51
N LYS A 327 -8.88 12.63 33.92
CA LYS A 327 -9.92 11.67 33.53
C LYS A 327 -9.88 11.37 32.04
N LEU A 328 -9.91 10.10 31.73
CA LEU A 328 -10.03 9.65 30.33
C LEU A 328 -11.48 9.82 29.85
N MET A 329 -11.68 10.74 28.93
CA MET A 329 -12.97 11.04 28.32
C MET A 329 -13.11 10.40 26.96
N PRO A 330 -13.92 9.36 26.80
CA PRO A 330 -14.21 8.76 25.51
C PRO A 330 -14.81 9.79 24.54
N LYS A 331 -14.32 9.81 23.30
CA LYS A 331 -14.79 10.71 22.24
C LYS A 331 -15.28 9.89 21.05
N MET A 332 -16.38 10.28 20.48
CA MET A 332 -16.89 9.65 19.26
C MET A 332 -17.74 10.62 18.44
N LYS A 333 -17.77 10.38 17.14
CA LYS A 333 -18.68 11.09 16.25
C LYS A 333 -19.99 10.33 16.14
N PHE A 334 -21.12 11.07 16.24
CA PHE A 334 -22.45 10.58 15.94
C PHE A 334 -22.92 11.21 14.63
N SER A 335 -23.11 10.43 13.62
CA SER A 335 -23.91 10.81 12.45
C SER A 335 -24.44 9.53 11.84
N LYS A 336 -25.57 9.62 11.16
CA LYS A 336 -26.16 8.55 10.37
C LYS A 336 -25.06 8.01 9.50
N ASP A 337 -24.57 6.98 9.29
CA ASP A 337 -23.55 6.40 8.42
C ASP A 337 -22.06 6.72 8.75
N LYS A 338 -21.75 7.54 9.75
CA LYS A 338 -20.36 7.93 10.07
C LYS A 338 -20.01 7.87 11.57
N SER A 339 -20.65 6.98 12.33
CA SER A 339 -20.34 6.81 13.74
C SER A 339 -18.99 6.11 13.94
N THR A 340 -18.26 6.50 15.01
CA THR A 340 -16.97 5.92 15.38
C THR A 340 -17.04 5.19 16.70
N CYS A 341 -16.08 4.32 17.00
CA CYS A 341 -15.96 3.71 18.33
C CYS A 341 -15.04 4.55 19.21
N PRO A 342 -15.44 4.85 20.46
CA PRO A 342 -14.63 5.63 21.41
C PRO A 342 -13.54 4.79 22.06
N SER A 343 -12.66 5.47 22.83
CA SER A 343 -11.56 4.92 23.63
C SER A 343 -10.45 4.26 22.83
N LYS A 344 -9.32 4.02 23.47
CA LYS A 344 -8.17 3.31 22.90
C LYS A 344 -8.52 1.85 22.65
N LYS A 345 -8.26 1.39 21.44
CA LYS A 345 -8.62 0.02 21.01
C LYS A 345 -7.39 -0.81 20.64
N GLN A 346 -7.55 -2.11 20.76
CA GLN A 346 -6.68 -3.17 20.24
C GLN A 346 -7.49 -4.05 19.32
N VAL A 347 -6.85 -4.69 18.37
CA VAL A 347 -7.44 -5.72 17.50
C VAL A 347 -6.88 -7.06 17.89
N TYR A 348 -7.75 -8.01 18.21
CA TYR A 348 -7.43 -9.36 18.64
C TYR A 348 -7.82 -10.34 17.55
N ARG A 349 -6.83 -10.92 16.88
CA ARG A 349 -7.03 -11.90 15.78
C ARG A 349 -7.02 -13.32 16.27
N PHE A 350 -8.10 -14.03 16.03
CA PHE A 350 -8.25 -15.45 16.33
C PHE A 350 -7.95 -16.30 15.11
N LEU A 351 -7.19 -17.36 15.32
CA LEU A 351 -6.89 -18.38 14.31
C LEU A 351 -7.72 -19.63 14.57
N ASP A 352 -8.00 -20.40 13.52
CA ASP A 352 -8.58 -21.72 13.64
C ASP A 352 -7.49 -22.80 13.90
N LYS A 353 -7.92 -24.06 14.02
CA LYS A 353 -7.00 -25.20 14.23
C LYS A 353 -6.00 -25.40 13.09
N LYS A 354 -6.30 -24.87 11.88
CA LYS A 354 -5.41 -24.91 10.70
C LYS A 354 -4.56 -23.66 10.56
N GLN A 355 -4.54 -22.79 11.57
CA GLN A 355 -3.85 -21.49 11.57
C GLN A 355 -4.39 -20.50 10.51
N LEU A 356 -5.62 -20.68 10.03
CA LEU A 356 -6.31 -19.72 9.17
C LEU A 356 -7.03 -18.66 10.02
N PHE A 357 -7.18 -17.47 9.47
CA PHE A 357 -7.93 -16.38 10.11
C PHE A 357 -9.39 -16.79 10.31
N LYS A 358 -9.85 -16.74 11.57
CA LYS A 358 -11.20 -17.15 11.98
C LYS A 358 -12.13 -15.96 12.18
N LYS A 359 -11.72 -15.00 12.99
CA LYS A 359 -12.43 -13.76 13.31
C LYS A 359 -11.49 -12.77 13.97
N ASP A 360 -11.87 -11.47 13.97
CA ASP A 360 -11.20 -10.45 14.76
C ASP A 360 -12.18 -9.80 15.75
N ILE A 361 -11.66 -9.42 16.93
CA ILE A 361 -12.39 -8.65 17.92
C ILE A 361 -11.67 -7.33 18.14
N ILE A 362 -12.37 -6.22 17.94
CA ILE A 362 -11.93 -4.90 18.35
C ILE A 362 -12.35 -4.71 19.81
N GLY A 363 -11.37 -4.67 20.72
CA GLY A 363 -11.58 -4.48 22.16
C GLY A 363 -10.89 -3.23 22.69
N LEU A 364 -11.09 -2.95 23.97
CA LEU A 364 -10.28 -1.94 24.68
C LEU A 364 -8.86 -2.47 24.88
N VAL A 365 -7.89 -1.57 25.02
CA VAL A 365 -6.46 -1.95 25.17
C VAL A 365 -6.14 -2.69 26.46
N ASP A 366 -7.04 -2.65 27.45
CA ASP A 366 -6.93 -3.32 28.74
C ASP A 366 -7.80 -4.60 28.83
N GLU A 367 -8.34 -5.06 27.70
CA GLU A 367 -8.97 -6.38 27.61
C GLU A 367 -7.94 -7.43 27.22
N GLU A 368 -8.08 -8.63 27.78
CA GLU A 368 -7.23 -9.77 27.47
C GLU A 368 -8.03 -10.84 26.74
N PHE A 369 -7.48 -11.34 25.64
CA PHE A 369 -8.01 -12.43 24.85
C PHE A 369 -6.90 -13.42 24.52
N ASP A 370 -7.18 -14.69 24.50
CA ASP A 370 -6.26 -15.71 23.96
C ASP A 370 -6.24 -15.62 22.42
N ALA A 371 -5.57 -14.57 21.92
CA ALA A 371 -5.54 -14.17 20.51
C ALA A 371 -4.30 -13.32 20.20
N ASN A 372 -3.99 -13.16 18.92
CA ASN A 372 -2.89 -12.31 18.49
C ASN A 372 -3.30 -10.83 18.51
N GLU A 373 -2.57 -10.01 19.25
CA GLU A 373 -2.69 -8.56 19.20
C GLU A 373 -2.05 -8.00 17.93
N LEU A 374 -2.79 -7.13 17.21
CA LEU A 374 -2.29 -6.60 15.94
C LEU A 374 -1.58 -5.26 16.09
N LEU A 375 -2.03 -4.35 17.01
CA LEU A 375 -1.34 -3.07 17.22
C LEU A 375 -0.17 -3.25 18.17
N LEU A 376 1.02 -3.11 17.64
CA LEU A 376 2.28 -3.21 18.40
C LEU A 376 2.88 -1.83 18.67
N PRO A 377 3.68 -1.65 19.74
CA PRO A 377 4.34 -0.38 20.02
C PRO A 377 5.39 -0.08 18.95
N VAL A 378 5.30 1.11 18.35
CA VAL A 378 6.24 1.61 17.33
C VAL A 378 7.08 2.75 17.88
N MET A 379 6.43 3.72 18.54
CA MET A 379 7.10 4.85 19.18
C MET A 379 6.58 5.03 20.60
N LYS A 380 7.48 5.43 21.51
CA LYS A 380 7.20 5.82 22.90
C LYS A 380 7.87 7.14 23.21
N LYS A 381 7.11 8.12 23.66
CA LYS A 381 7.62 9.47 23.98
C LYS A 381 8.46 10.03 22.83
N GLY A 382 7.96 9.91 21.59
CA GLY A 382 8.65 10.37 20.38
C GLY A 382 9.85 9.53 19.91
N LYS A 383 10.23 8.49 20.64
CA LYS A 383 11.37 7.63 20.30
C LYS A 383 10.91 6.31 19.70
N LEU A 384 11.60 5.87 18.65
CA LEU A 384 11.37 4.56 18.03
C LEU A 384 11.73 3.44 19.03
N VAL A 385 10.83 2.48 19.22
CA VAL A 385 10.99 1.36 20.17
C VAL A 385 10.96 -0.02 19.47
N CYS A 386 10.78 -0.05 18.16
CA CYS A 386 10.81 -1.28 17.36
C CYS A 386 11.90 -1.21 16.29
N LYS A 387 12.29 -2.36 15.76
CA LYS A 387 13.12 -2.43 14.55
C LYS A 387 12.24 -2.21 13.32
N VAL A 388 12.62 -1.28 12.44
CA VAL A 388 11.96 -1.12 11.14
C VAL A 388 12.39 -2.28 10.24
N PRO A 389 11.45 -3.10 9.74
CA PRO A 389 11.78 -4.23 8.88
C PRO A 389 12.16 -3.75 7.47
N THR A 390 12.97 -4.53 6.75
CA THR A 390 13.23 -4.29 5.32
C THR A 390 11.99 -4.61 4.49
N VAL A 391 11.90 -4.05 3.28
CA VAL A 391 10.75 -4.31 2.38
C VAL A 391 10.62 -5.81 2.05
N GLN A 392 11.74 -6.56 2.00
CA GLN A 392 11.76 -8.01 1.81
C GLN A 392 11.13 -8.76 3.00
N GLN A 393 11.40 -8.30 4.22
CA GLN A 393 10.76 -8.85 5.43
C GLN A 393 9.26 -8.55 5.47
N ILE A 394 8.88 -7.34 5.04
CA ILE A 394 7.47 -6.93 4.94
C ILE A 394 6.74 -7.79 3.90
N GLN A 395 7.33 -8.03 2.73
CA GLN A 395 6.77 -8.92 1.70
C GLN A 395 6.54 -10.34 2.25
N LYS A 396 7.50 -10.89 3.00
CA LYS A 396 7.34 -12.20 3.66
C LYS A 396 6.19 -12.21 4.67
N THR A 397 6.03 -11.12 5.42
CA THR A 397 4.91 -10.96 6.35
C THR A 397 3.59 -10.93 5.60
N ALA A 398 3.49 -10.19 4.49
CA ALA A 398 2.30 -10.14 3.66
C ALA A 398 1.98 -11.52 3.06
N ALA A 399 2.96 -12.21 2.50
CA ALA A 399 2.78 -13.56 1.96
C ALA A 399 2.25 -14.55 3.02
N LYS A 400 2.81 -14.50 4.25
CA LYS A 400 2.32 -15.31 5.38
C LYS A 400 0.88 -14.97 5.72
N ASN A 401 0.54 -13.68 5.86
CA ASN A 401 -0.83 -13.25 6.17
C ASN A 401 -1.82 -13.68 5.08
N ILE A 402 -1.46 -13.52 3.80
CA ILE A 402 -2.29 -13.95 2.67
C ILE A 402 -2.49 -15.47 2.68
N SER A 403 -1.46 -16.26 3.01
CA SER A 403 -1.59 -17.71 3.11
C SER A 403 -2.54 -18.16 4.22
N GLN A 404 -2.71 -17.35 5.26
CA GLN A 404 -3.63 -17.59 6.38
C GLN A 404 -5.07 -17.15 6.10
N LEU A 405 -5.32 -16.43 5.00
CA LEU A 405 -6.67 -16.07 4.59
C LEU A 405 -7.45 -17.31 4.13
N PRO A 406 -8.72 -17.47 4.57
CA PRO A 406 -9.65 -18.41 3.94
C PRO A 406 -9.75 -18.17 2.42
N GLU A 407 -9.78 -19.24 1.62
CA GLU A 407 -9.80 -19.15 0.15
C GLU A 407 -10.91 -18.24 -0.39
N LYS A 408 -12.11 -18.30 0.22
CA LYS A 408 -13.24 -17.45 -0.14
C LYS A 408 -12.95 -15.95 -0.09
N LEU A 409 -11.99 -15.51 0.73
CA LEU A 409 -11.58 -14.09 0.82
C LEU A 409 -10.55 -13.71 -0.26
N LYS A 410 -9.90 -14.68 -0.89
CA LYS A 410 -8.93 -14.46 -1.97
C LYS A 410 -9.59 -14.41 -3.35
N ASP A 411 -10.79 -14.94 -3.47
CA ASP A 411 -11.55 -14.92 -4.73
C ASP A 411 -11.73 -13.48 -5.22
N LEU A 412 -11.49 -13.27 -6.52
CA LEU A 412 -11.53 -11.95 -7.15
C LEU A 412 -12.91 -11.31 -7.15
N ASP A 413 -13.96 -12.11 -7.19
CA ASP A 413 -15.36 -11.67 -7.19
C ASP A 413 -16.05 -11.90 -5.84
N SER A 414 -15.27 -12.23 -4.79
CA SER A 414 -15.83 -12.50 -3.47
C SER A 414 -16.58 -11.29 -2.90
N THR A 415 -17.77 -11.55 -2.40
CA THR A 415 -18.55 -10.66 -1.55
C THR A 415 -18.55 -11.11 -0.10
N THR A 416 -17.71 -12.10 0.22
CA THR A 416 -17.60 -12.65 1.59
C THR A 416 -16.97 -11.62 2.51
N GLU A 417 -17.65 -11.29 3.60
CA GLU A 417 -17.11 -10.45 4.66
C GLU A 417 -16.39 -11.30 5.71
N TYR A 418 -15.23 -10.83 6.14
CA TYR A 418 -14.51 -11.40 7.27
C TYR A 418 -15.16 -10.96 8.58
N PRO A 419 -15.36 -11.87 9.58
CA PRO A 419 -16.04 -11.53 10.82
C PRO A 419 -15.19 -10.60 11.70
N VAL A 420 -15.49 -9.32 11.72
CA VAL A 420 -14.95 -8.32 12.66
C VAL A 420 -16.06 -7.87 13.59
N THR A 421 -15.85 -8.03 14.90
CA THR A 421 -16.83 -7.66 15.92
C THR A 421 -16.21 -6.76 16.97
N ILE A 422 -17.05 -6.04 17.75
CA ILE A 422 -16.58 -5.27 18.90
C ILE A 422 -16.84 -6.05 20.20
N SER A 423 -15.92 -5.91 21.17
CA SER A 423 -16.05 -6.56 22.48
C SER A 423 -17.29 -6.08 23.24
N LYS A 424 -17.72 -6.86 24.25
CA LYS A 424 -18.84 -6.48 25.13
C LYS A 424 -18.52 -5.18 25.88
N ARG A 425 -17.31 -5.03 26.42
CA ARG A 425 -16.88 -3.82 27.14
C ARG A 425 -16.88 -2.59 26.24
N LEU A 426 -16.28 -2.69 25.04
CA LEU A 426 -16.25 -1.59 24.08
C LEU A 426 -17.66 -1.18 23.65
N ARG A 427 -18.58 -2.13 23.47
CA ARG A 427 -19.97 -1.86 23.16
C ARG A 427 -20.66 -1.06 24.31
N GLN A 428 -20.41 -1.44 25.55
CA GLN A 428 -20.96 -0.72 26.73
C GLN A 428 -20.42 0.71 26.80
N VAL A 429 -19.11 0.92 26.59
CA VAL A 429 -18.51 2.26 26.55
C VAL A 429 -19.13 3.10 25.41
N ARG A 430 -19.30 2.52 24.23
CA ARG A 430 -19.94 3.19 23.09
C ARG A 430 -21.35 3.65 23.40
N GLU A 431 -22.17 2.78 23.97
CA GLU A 431 -23.56 3.11 24.34
C GLU A 431 -23.63 4.19 25.45
N LYS A 432 -22.75 4.10 26.47
CA LYS A 432 -22.66 5.11 27.53
C LYS A 432 -22.24 6.47 26.95
N THR A 433 -21.24 6.50 26.09
CA THR A 433 -20.76 7.74 25.43
C THR A 433 -21.85 8.35 24.54
N LYS A 434 -22.68 7.52 23.90
CA LYS A 434 -23.81 7.98 23.12
C LYS A 434 -24.82 8.71 24.01
N LYS A 435 -25.29 8.05 25.07
CA LYS A 435 -26.30 8.63 26.00
C LYS A 435 -25.86 9.94 26.62
N SER A 436 -24.57 10.10 26.97
CA SER A 436 -24.05 11.35 27.57
C SER A 436 -23.99 12.54 26.59
N LYS A 437 -24.29 12.37 25.30
CA LYS A 437 -24.32 13.44 24.28
C LYS A 437 -25.76 13.76 23.87
N ASP A 438 -26.70 12.86 24.12
CA ASP A 438 -28.14 13.07 23.87
C ASP A 438 -28.85 13.76 25.07
N SER A 439 -28.14 13.84 26.23
CA SER A 439 -28.51 14.63 27.41
C SER A 439 -27.82 15.98 27.44
#